data_7c95e51176e155a96b8844cac86f55ed
#
_entry.id   7c95e51176e155a96b8844cac86f55ed
#
_cell.length_a   1.000
_cell.length_b   1.000
_cell.length_c   1.000
_cell.angle_alpha   90.00
_cell.angle_beta   90.00
_cell.angle_gamma   90.00
#
_symmetry.space_group_name_H-M   'P 1'
#
loop_
_entity.id
_entity.type
_entity.pdbx_description
1 polymer ?
#
loop_
_entity_poly.entity_id
_entity_poly.type
_entity_poly.pdbx_seq_one_letter_code
_entity_poly.pdbx_strand_id
1 'polypeptide(L)'
;MRIGECADLSFDCLRSTAPDQWAIHVPLGKLKTERLVPVDSFVCGLVQRLRFFRSLDPLSADGRLLARPRTKEAFVRQLRDYLHQVCHSLGLSIRIVPHQLRHTYATEMLRVGVGFPVLMKLLGHTSPEMTMRYLDVTLTDLQREFELARSKSRHLAPQPKTSSARLRAGLDGVIDSLLFAQHVVEMFRRTLPNGTSRHCLDRLSNRLTKIVTETRKLRTPQ
;
A
#
# COMPACT_ATOMS: atom_id res chain seq x y z
N MET A 1 -16.06 6.50 0.59
CA MET A 1 -16.82 7.75 0.45
C MET A 1 -17.35 8.18 1.81
N ARG A 2 -17.49 9.48 2.10
CA ARG A 2 -18.10 9.98 3.34
C ARG A 2 -19.62 10.04 3.20
N ILE A 3 -20.34 9.90 4.31
CA ILE A 3 -21.82 9.96 4.29
C ILE A 3 -22.36 11.28 3.68
N GLY A 4 -21.68 12.39 3.95
CA GLY A 4 -22.06 13.67 3.33
C GLY A 4 -21.78 13.75 1.83
N GLU A 5 -20.81 13.00 1.32
CA GLU A 5 -20.54 12.89 -0.12
C GLU A 5 -21.60 12.01 -0.80
N CYS A 6 -22.11 10.97 -0.10
CA CYS A 6 -23.24 10.16 -0.60
C CYS A 6 -24.50 11.04 -0.78
N ALA A 7 -24.75 11.96 0.16
CA ALA A 7 -25.89 12.86 0.07
C ALA A 7 -25.83 13.82 -1.14
N ASP A 8 -24.64 14.08 -1.64
CA ASP A 8 -24.40 15.04 -2.73
C ASP A 8 -24.16 14.34 -4.09
N LEU A 9 -24.30 13.00 -4.16
CA LEU A 9 -24.15 12.28 -5.42
C LEU A 9 -25.17 12.76 -6.44
N SER A 10 -24.68 13.15 -7.63
CA SER A 10 -25.53 13.49 -8.77
C SER A 10 -26.27 12.24 -9.29
N PHE A 11 -27.44 12.43 -9.87
CA PHE A 11 -28.16 11.38 -10.59
C PHE A 11 -27.27 10.71 -11.63
N ASP A 12 -26.42 11.48 -12.31
CA ASP A 12 -25.47 11.01 -13.32
C ASP A 12 -24.06 10.78 -12.77
N CYS A 13 -23.93 10.33 -11.52
CA CYS A 13 -22.61 10.10 -10.91
C CYS A 13 -21.86 8.89 -11.48
N LEU A 14 -22.53 7.97 -12.17
CA LEU A 14 -21.90 6.80 -12.75
C LEU A 14 -21.26 7.14 -14.09
N ARG A 15 -19.95 6.84 -14.23
CA ARG A 15 -19.14 7.09 -15.41
C ARG A 15 -18.52 5.80 -15.91
N SER A 16 -18.62 5.55 -17.22
CA SER A 16 -17.79 4.52 -17.86
C SER A 16 -16.38 5.06 -18.08
N THR A 17 -15.38 4.33 -17.66
CA THR A 17 -13.96 4.69 -17.81
C THR A 17 -13.27 3.87 -18.90
N ALA A 18 -13.77 2.65 -19.15
CA ALA A 18 -13.35 1.74 -20.21
C ALA A 18 -14.47 0.70 -20.42
N PRO A 19 -14.39 -0.18 -21.45
CA PRO A 19 -15.31 -1.30 -21.57
C PRO A 19 -15.35 -2.09 -20.26
N ASP A 20 -16.56 -2.31 -19.73
CA ASP A 20 -16.83 -3.00 -18.47
C ASP A 20 -16.18 -2.40 -17.19
N GLN A 21 -15.65 -1.17 -17.29
CA GLN A 21 -15.09 -0.46 -16.14
C GLN A 21 -15.93 0.76 -15.80
N TRP A 22 -16.28 0.86 -14.54
CA TRP A 22 -17.16 1.92 -14.03
C TRP A 22 -16.56 2.62 -12.84
N ALA A 23 -16.86 3.91 -12.72
CA ALA A 23 -16.49 4.71 -11.55
C ALA A 23 -17.63 5.62 -11.14
N ILE A 24 -17.74 5.87 -9.85
CA ILE A 24 -18.63 6.88 -9.29
C ILE A 24 -17.87 8.21 -9.21
N HIS A 25 -18.42 9.22 -9.84
CA HIS A 25 -17.99 10.59 -9.70
C HIS A 25 -18.46 11.14 -8.36
N VAL A 26 -17.54 11.41 -7.47
CA VAL A 26 -17.78 12.00 -6.16
C VAL A 26 -17.54 13.50 -6.26
N PRO A 27 -18.59 14.35 -6.07
CA PRO A 27 -18.46 15.78 -6.24
C PRO A 27 -17.62 16.42 -5.12
N LEU A 28 -17.26 17.68 -5.32
CA LEU A 28 -16.56 18.51 -4.34
C LEU A 28 -17.28 18.48 -2.99
N GLY A 29 -16.67 17.83 -2.01
CA GLY A 29 -17.15 17.78 -0.63
C GLY A 29 -16.50 18.85 0.26
N LYS A 30 -16.65 18.69 1.58
CA LYS A 30 -16.07 19.59 2.60
C LYS A 30 -14.55 19.82 2.43
N LEU A 31 -13.83 18.85 1.89
CA LEU A 31 -12.37 18.93 1.65
C LEU A 31 -12.01 19.38 0.23
N LYS A 32 -12.99 19.86 -0.54
CA LYS A 32 -12.79 20.34 -1.94
C LYS A 32 -12.03 19.33 -2.82
N THR A 33 -12.30 18.04 -2.61
CA THR A 33 -11.70 16.96 -3.43
C THR A 33 -12.77 16.31 -4.28
N GLU A 34 -12.71 16.56 -5.56
CA GLU A 34 -13.48 15.84 -6.57
C GLU A 34 -12.68 14.64 -7.04
N ARG A 35 -13.34 13.49 -7.24
CA ARG A 35 -12.65 12.28 -7.64
C ARG A 35 -13.55 11.25 -8.28
N LEU A 36 -12.95 10.39 -9.08
CA LEU A 36 -13.56 9.16 -9.58
C LEU A 36 -13.16 8.00 -8.64
N VAL A 37 -14.14 7.26 -8.19
CA VAL A 37 -13.96 6.05 -7.35
C VAL A 37 -14.37 4.84 -8.18
N PRO A 38 -13.44 3.96 -8.56
CA PRO A 38 -13.77 2.72 -9.28
C PRO A 38 -14.78 1.89 -8.50
N VAL A 39 -15.69 1.26 -9.22
CA VAL A 39 -16.71 0.38 -8.65
C VAL A 39 -16.81 -0.90 -9.46
N ASP A 40 -17.19 -1.97 -8.79
CA ASP A 40 -17.45 -3.25 -9.41
C ASP A 40 -18.84 -3.29 -10.08
N SER A 41 -19.13 -4.37 -10.80
CA SER A 41 -20.39 -4.58 -11.48
C SER A 41 -21.59 -4.63 -10.54
N PHE A 42 -21.40 -5.11 -9.30
CA PHE A 42 -22.44 -5.16 -8.29
C PHE A 42 -22.88 -3.76 -7.86
N VAL A 43 -21.92 -2.89 -7.50
CA VAL A 43 -22.21 -1.49 -7.14
C VAL A 43 -22.77 -0.73 -8.33
N CYS A 44 -22.24 -0.97 -9.54
CA CYS A 44 -22.79 -0.41 -10.78
C CYS A 44 -24.27 -0.74 -10.94
N GLY A 45 -24.64 -2.01 -10.80
CA GLY A 45 -26.03 -2.46 -10.87
C GLY A 45 -26.92 -1.83 -9.79
N LEU A 46 -26.41 -1.65 -8.56
CA LEU A 46 -27.16 -0.96 -7.50
C LEU A 46 -27.42 0.50 -7.86
N VAL A 47 -26.43 1.22 -8.37
CA VAL A 47 -26.60 2.63 -8.79
C VAL A 47 -27.61 2.74 -9.95
N GLN A 48 -27.55 1.82 -10.92
CA GLN A 48 -28.54 1.81 -12.02
C GLN A 48 -29.96 1.56 -11.52
N ARG A 49 -30.14 0.63 -10.57
CA ARG A 49 -31.45 0.39 -9.93
C ARG A 49 -31.93 1.62 -9.17
N LEU A 50 -31.08 2.29 -8.42
CA LEU A 50 -31.42 3.53 -7.75
C LEU A 50 -31.85 4.63 -8.74
N ARG A 51 -31.13 4.77 -9.86
CA ARG A 51 -31.51 5.70 -10.94
C ARG A 51 -32.89 5.38 -11.52
N PHE A 52 -33.16 4.09 -11.76
CA PHE A 52 -34.47 3.65 -12.24
C PHE A 52 -35.58 4.04 -11.26
N PHE A 53 -35.45 3.74 -9.97
CA PHE A 53 -36.45 4.12 -8.97
C PHE A 53 -36.60 5.64 -8.85
N ARG A 54 -35.51 6.38 -8.94
CA ARG A 54 -35.53 7.85 -8.91
C ARG A 54 -36.20 8.45 -10.15
N SER A 55 -36.09 7.84 -11.31
CA SER A 55 -36.77 8.30 -12.54
C SER A 55 -38.30 8.14 -12.47
N LEU A 56 -38.77 7.25 -11.61
CA LEU A 56 -40.22 7.05 -11.38
C LEU A 56 -40.82 8.05 -10.37
N ASP A 57 -39.97 8.80 -9.64
CA ASP A 57 -40.39 9.76 -8.62
C ASP A 57 -40.59 11.13 -9.26
N PRO A 58 -41.83 11.66 -9.29
CA PRO A 58 -42.13 13.00 -9.84
C PRO A 58 -41.42 14.17 -9.11
N LEU A 59 -40.98 13.93 -7.84
CA LEU A 59 -40.26 14.89 -7.01
C LEU A 59 -38.74 14.85 -7.20
N SER A 60 -38.24 14.06 -8.15
CA SER A 60 -36.80 13.83 -8.38
C SER A 60 -36.06 15.02 -9.05
N ALA A 61 -36.67 16.17 -9.16
CA ALA A 61 -36.13 17.36 -9.84
C ALA A 61 -34.84 17.94 -9.20
N ASP A 62 -34.40 17.40 -8.06
CA ASP A 62 -33.21 17.90 -7.38
C ASP A 62 -31.86 17.43 -8.00
N GLY A 63 -31.90 16.62 -9.07
CA GLY A 63 -30.71 16.12 -9.80
C GLY A 63 -29.80 15.20 -9.00
N ARG A 64 -30.26 14.64 -7.87
CA ARG A 64 -29.49 13.77 -6.99
C ARG A 64 -29.87 12.31 -7.15
N LEU A 65 -28.89 11.43 -6.93
CA LEU A 65 -29.11 9.98 -6.97
C LEU A 65 -30.00 9.53 -5.80
N LEU A 66 -29.76 10.04 -4.59
CA LEU A 66 -30.51 9.67 -3.40
C LEU A 66 -31.52 10.79 -3.04
N ALA A 67 -32.78 10.40 -2.82
CA ALA A 67 -33.80 11.34 -2.33
C ALA A 67 -33.33 11.95 -1.01
N ARG A 68 -33.37 13.26 -0.93
CA ARG A 68 -32.89 13.99 0.23
C ARG A 68 -34.03 14.79 0.88
N PRO A 69 -34.22 14.70 2.21
CA PRO A 69 -35.04 15.65 2.93
C PRO A 69 -34.47 17.06 2.75
N ARG A 70 -35.23 18.08 3.22
CA ARG A 70 -34.87 19.50 3.04
C ARG A 70 -33.42 19.84 3.41
N THR A 71 -32.86 19.19 4.43
CA THR A 71 -31.49 19.44 4.88
C THR A 71 -30.59 18.20 4.75
N LYS A 72 -29.30 18.45 4.58
CA LYS A 72 -28.27 17.40 4.51
C LYS A 72 -28.13 16.65 5.83
N GLU A 73 -28.30 17.36 6.94
CA GLU A 73 -28.26 16.81 8.30
C GLU A 73 -29.40 15.84 8.53
N ALA A 74 -30.59 16.16 8.07
CA ALA A 74 -31.75 15.26 8.13
C ALA A 74 -31.51 13.98 7.31
N PHE A 75 -30.94 14.09 6.11
CA PHE A 75 -30.54 12.93 5.31
C PHE A 75 -29.50 12.05 6.04
N VAL A 76 -28.46 12.65 6.60
CA VAL A 76 -27.42 11.92 7.36
C VAL A 76 -28.03 11.20 8.55
N ARG A 77 -28.99 11.80 9.24
CA ARG A 77 -29.73 11.17 10.35
C ARG A 77 -30.52 9.98 9.84
N GLN A 78 -31.35 10.18 8.82
CA GLN A 78 -32.16 9.13 8.21
C GLN A 78 -31.32 7.92 7.77
N LEU A 79 -30.17 8.16 7.13
CA LEU A 79 -29.28 7.08 6.70
C LEU A 79 -28.66 6.31 7.88
N ARG A 80 -28.39 7.00 8.99
CA ARG A 80 -27.95 6.32 10.24
C ARG A 80 -29.06 5.47 10.84
N ASP A 81 -30.30 5.96 10.82
CA ASP A 81 -31.45 5.24 11.34
C ASP A 81 -31.71 3.98 10.50
N TYR A 82 -31.61 4.06 9.17
CA TYR A 82 -31.67 2.88 8.30
C TYR A 82 -30.57 1.86 8.59
N LEU A 83 -29.33 2.30 8.78
CA LEU A 83 -28.24 1.40 9.17
C LEU A 83 -28.54 0.71 10.50
N HIS A 84 -29.09 1.43 11.47
CA HIS A 84 -29.47 0.84 12.75
C HIS A 84 -30.60 -0.19 12.59
N GLN A 85 -31.61 0.11 11.79
CA GLN A 85 -32.70 -0.83 11.49
C GLN A 85 -32.18 -2.10 10.82
N VAL A 86 -31.25 -1.98 9.84
CA VAL A 86 -30.62 -3.12 9.18
C VAL A 86 -29.80 -3.94 10.18
N CYS A 87 -29.02 -3.32 11.05
CA CYS A 87 -28.28 -4.03 12.09
C CYS A 87 -29.25 -4.85 13.00
N HIS A 88 -30.33 -4.19 13.41
CA HIS A 88 -31.34 -4.86 14.25
C HIS A 88 -32.01 -6.03 13.53
N SER A 89 -32.39 -5.86 12.27
CA SER A 89 -33.02 -6.95 11.48
C SER A 89 -32.08 -8.15 11.24
N LEU A 90 -30.76 -7.91 11.26
CA LEU A 90 -29.73 -8.95 11.17
C LEU A 90 -29.34 -9.55 12.53
N GLY A 91 -30.01 -9.17 13.62
CA GLY A 91 -29.70 -9.65 14.97
C GLY A 91 -28.37 -9.15 15.52
N LEU A 92 -27.80 -8.09 14.95
CA LEU A 92 -26.55 -7.51 15.44
C LEU A 92 -26.81 -6.62 16.65
N SER A 93 -26.16 -6.93 17.78
CA SER A 93 -26.27 -6.15 19.03
C SER A 93 -25.42 -4.86 18.98
N ILE A 94 -24.59 -4.68 17.96
CA ILE A 94 -23.69 -3.54 17.81
C ILE A 94 -24.31 -2.44 16.96
N ARG A 95 -24.09 -1.20 17.36
CA ARG A 95 -24.47 -0.03 16.54
C ARG A 95 -23.37 0.31 15.56
N ILE A 96 -23.60 0.01 14.28
CA ILE A 96 -22.67 0.37 13.20
C ILE A 96 -22.96 1.79 12.73
N VAL A 97 -21.93 2.61 12.60
CA VAL A 97 -22.01 3.96 12.04
C VAL A 97 -21.22 4.06 10.72
N PRO A 98 -21.62 4.97 9.80
CA PRO A 98 -20.98 5.09 8.47
C PRO A 98 -19.46 5.31 8.51
N HIS A 99 -18.94 5.91 9.57
CA HIS A 99 -17.51 6.11 9.73
C HIS A 99 -16.76 4.81 10.00
N GLN A 100 -17.35 3.89 10.76
CA GLN A 100 -16.79 2.55 10.98
C GLN A 100 -16.70 1.75 9.69
N LEU A 101 -17.76 1.77 8.84
CA LEU A 101 -17.73 1.11 7.53
C LEU A 101 -16.58 1.64 6.65
N ARG A 102 -16.39 2.96 6.66
CA ARG A 102 -15.28 3.59 5.94
C ARG A 102 -13.93 3.20 6.52
N HIS A 103 -13.84 3.10 7.85
CA HIS A 103 -12.61 2.67 8.54
C HIS A 103 -12.27 1.21 8.15
N THR A 104 -13.23 0.32 8.27
CA THR A 104 -13.06 -1.10 7.87
C THR A 104 -12.63 -1.22 6.41
N TYR A 105 -13.30 -0.51 5.50
CA TYR A 105 -12.92 -0.47 4.09
C TYR A 105 -11.46 -0.03 3.90
N ALA A 106 -11.03 1.04 4.58
CA ALA A 106 -9.67 1.54 4.46
C ALA A 106 -8.63 0.53 4.96
N THR A 107 -8.90 -0.09 6.11
CA THR A 107 -8.02 -1.11 6.71
C THR A 107 -7.93 -2.36 5.82
N GLU A 108 -9.07 -2.85 5.30
CA GLU A 108 -9.06 -4.01 4.40
C GLU A 108 -8.33 -3.73 3.08
N MET A 109 -8.51 -2.54 2.48
CA MET A 109 -7.76 -2.15 1.29
C MET A 109 -6.25 -2.16 1.51
N LEU A 110 -5.78 -1.69 2.68
CA LEU A 110 -4.36 -1.77 3.04
C LEU A 110 -3.92 -3.22 3.23
N ARG A 111 -4.72 -4.06 3.90
CA ARG A 111 -4.40 -5.48 4.11
C ARG A 111 -4.25 -6.27 2.82
N VAL A 112 -5.06 -5.96 1.80
CA VAL A 112 -4.96 -6.59 0.47
C VAL A 112 -3.89 -5.96 -0.41
N GLY A 113 -3.13 -4.98 0.11
CA GLY A 113 -1.95 -4.42 -0.56
C GLY A 113 -2.22 -3.21 -1.46
N VAL A 114 -3.34 -2.52 -1.29
CA VAL A 114 -3.57 -1.24 -1.99
C VAL A 114 -2.57 -0.21 -1.47
N GLY A 115 -1.77 0.35 -2.37
CA GLY A 115 -0.76 1.33 -2.03
C GLY A 115 -1.35 2.58 -1.36
N PHE A 116 -0.64 3.11 -0.36
CA PHE A 116 -1.06 4.25 0.45
C PHE A 116 -1.51 5.49 -0.36
N PRO A 117 -0.79 5.94 -1.42
CA PRO A 117 -1.23 7.08 -2.23
C PRO A 117 -2.54 6.82 -2.98
N VAL A 118 -2.77 5.58 -3.41
CA VAL A 118 -4.01 5.16 -4.09
C VAL A 118 -5.17 5.22 -3.09
N LEU A 119 -4.97 4.67 -1.89
CA LEU A 119 -5.97 4.71 -0.84
C LEU A 119 -6.33 6.16 -0.44
N MET A 120 -5.34 7.05 -0.32
CA MET A 120 -5.58 8.47 -0.08
C MET A 120 -6.54 9.07 -1.12
N LYS A 121 -6.29 8.81 -2.41
CA LYS A 121 -7.15 9.27 -3.51
C LYS A 121 -8.55 8.68 -3.44
N LEU A 122 -8.68 7.38 -3.21
CA LEU A 122 -9.98 6.69 -3.08
C LEU A 122 -10.81 7.27 -1.93
N LEU A 123 -10.17 7.55 -0.80
CA LEU A 123 -10.82 8.12 0.37
C LEU A 123 -11.06 9.65 0.25
N GLY A 124 -10.36 10.33 -0.65
CA GLY A 124 -10.38 11.80 -0.77
C GLY A 124 -9.77 12.46 0.46
N HIS A 125 -8.60 11.97 0.88
CA HIS A 125 -7.79 12.59 1.92
C HIS A 125 -6.85 13.61 1.29
N THR A 126 -6.80 14.80 1.87
CA THR A 126 -5.92 15.90 1.43
C THR A 126 -4.56 15.84 2.10
N SER A 127 -4.47 15.16 3.24
CA SER A 127 -3.24 15.02 4.00
C SER A 127 -2.95 13.55 4.31
N PRO A 128 -1.68 13.13 4.28
CA PRO A 128 -1.26 11.77 4.62
C PRO A 128 -1.67 11.33 6.03
N GLU A 129 -1.66 12.24 7.00
CA GLU A 129 -1.99 11.96 8.41
C GLU A 129 -3.39 11.37 8.56
N MET A 130 -4.33 11.79 7.70
CA MET A 130 -5.68 11.24 7.70
C MET A 130 -5.72 9.75 7.35
N THR A 131 -4.79 9.29 6.52
CA THR A 131 -4.71 7.89 6.09
C THR A 131 -3.79 7.09 7.00
N MET A 132 -2.78 7.73 7.59
CA MET A 132 -1.86 7.10 8.55
C MET A 132 -2.59 6.48 9.75
N ARG A 133 -3.74 7.02 10.13
CA ARG A 133 -4.60 6.44 11.21
C ARG A 133 -5.08 5.02 10.93
N TYR A 134 -4.99 4.54 9.69
CA TYR A 134 -5.35 3.17 9.29
C TYR A 134 -4.12 2.26 9.18
N LEU A 135 -2.92 2.81 9.33
CA LEU A 135 -1.67 2.07 9.29
C LEU A 135 -1.31 1.62 10.70
N ASP A 136 -1.62 0.38 10.99
CA ASP A 136 -1.00 -0.34 12.10
C ASP A 136 0.05 -1.27 11.49
N VAL A 137 1.24 -0.70 11.22
CA VAL A 137 2.33 -1.41 10.55
C VAL A 137 3.07 -2.22 11.58
N THR A 138 2.87 -3.52 11.57
CA THR A 138 3.62 -4.45 12.41
C THR A 138 5.00 -4.76 11.81
N LEU A 139 5.93 -5.24 12.63
CA LEU A 139 7.25 -5.70 12.14
C LEU A 139 7.11 -6.82 11.09
N THR A 140 6.10 -7.66 11.26
CA THR A 140 5.78 -8.75 10.31
C THR A 140 5.35 -8.20 8.94
N ASP A 141 4.57 -7.11 8.92
CA ASP A 141 4.18 -6.45 7.67
C ASP A 141 5.38 -5.83 6.98
N LEU A 142 6.29 -5.20 7.72
CA LEU A 142 7.54 -4.66 7.19
C LEU A 142 8.41 -5.75 6.56
N GLN A 143 8.55 -6.90 7.23
CA GLN A 143 9.31 -8.04 6.69
C GLN A 143 8.68 -8.56 5.40
N ARG A 144 7.37 -8.78 5.40
CA ARG A 144 6.65 -9.25 4.21
C ARG A 144 6.79 -8.31 3.02
N GLU A 145 6.58 -7.01 3.23
CA GLU A 145 6.73 -6.00 2.18
C GLU A 145 8.17 -5.89 1.67
N PHE A 146 9.15 -5.99 2.58
CA PHE A 146 10.56 -6.03 2.21
C PHE A 146 10.89 -7.22 1.33
N GLU A 147 10.41 -8.42 1.69
CA GLU A 147 10.63 -9.65 0.90
C GLU A 147 9.95 -9.56 -0.46
N LEU A 148 8.70 -9.04 -0.52
CA LEU A 148 7.99 -8.81 -1.78
C LEU A 148 8.70 -7.80 -2.67
N ALA A 149 9.18 -6.69 -2.11
CA ALA A 149 9.95 -5.69 -2.84
C ALA A 149 11.26 -6.31 -3.38
N ARG A 150 11.94 -7.08 -2.55
CA ARG A 150 13.18 -7.77 -2.91
C ARG A 150 12.98 -8.83 -4.00
N SER A 151 11.89 -9.58 -3.95
CA SER A 151 11.56 -10.59 -4.97
C SER A 151 11.22 -9.96 -6.33
N LYS A 152 10.55 -8.81 -6.33
CA LYS A 152 10.17 -8.07 -7.55
C LYS A 152 11.35 -7.28 -8.15
N SER A 153 12.29 -6.87 -7.34
CA SER A 153 13.41 -6.03 -7.76
C SER A 153 14.70 -6.84 -7.82
N ARG A 154 15.01 -7.38 -8.99
CA ARG A 154 16.29 -8.08 -9.26
C ARG A 154 17.51 -7.16 -9.13
N HIS A 155 17.33 -5.86 -9.02
CA HIS A 155 18.39 -4.84 -9.06
C HIS A 155 18.72 -4.20 -7.71
N LEU A 156 17.88 -4.38 -6.66
CA LEU A 156 18.05 -3.67 -5.38
C LEU A 156 19.04 -4.32 -4.41
N ALA A 157 19.43 -5.55 -4.62
CA ALA A 157 20.62 -6.12 -4.03
C ALA A 157 21.19 -7.11 -5.04
N PRO A 158 22.49 -7.05 -5.38
CA PRO A 158 23.13 -8.23 -5.89
C PRO A 158 22.84 -9.30 -4.84
N GLN A 159 21.97 -10.25 -5.18
CA GLN A 159 21.89 -11.47 -4.39
C GLN A 159 23.34 -11.88 -4.23
N PRO A 160 23.89 -12.01 -3.00
CA PRO A 160 25.02 -12.86 -2.89
C PRO A 160 24.53 -14.11 -3.59
N LYS A 161 25.17 -14.52 -4.66
CA LYS A 161 24.93 -15.81 -5.26
C LYS A 161 25.24 -16.84 -4.17
N THR A 162 24.34 -16.96 -3.22
CA THR A 162 24.10 -18.18 -2.51
C THR A 162 23.41 -19.07 -3.54
N SER A 163 24.10 -19.28 -4.69
CA SER A 163 24.18 -20.63 -5.07
C SER A 163 24.48 -21.33 -3.76
N SER A 164 23.66 -22.28 -3.39
CA SER A 164 24.10 -23.52 -2.77
C SER A 164 25.15 -24.16 -3.70
N ALA A 165 26.10 -23.35 -4.17
CA ALA A 165 27.40 -23.78 -4.55
C ALA A 165 27.86 -24.44 -3.26
N ARG A 166 27.62 -25.78 -3.16
CA ARG A 166 28.49 -26.64 -2.43
C ARG A 166 29.78 -25.87 -2.34
N LEU A 167 30.13 -25.41 -1.11
CA LEU A 167 31.43 -24.83 -0.80
C LEU A 167 32.39 -25.57 -1.72
N ARG A 168 32.91 -24.89 -2.73
CA ARG A 168 33.89 -25.57 -3.61
C ARG A 168 34.96 -25.98 -2.64
N ALA A 169 34.89 -27.28 -2.26
CA ALA A 169 35.83 -27.88 -1.36
C ALA A 169 37.16 -27.80 -2.10
N GLY A 170 37.99 -26.85 -1.73
CA GLY A 170 39.25 -26.62 -2.41
C GLY A 170 39.75 -25.18 -2.27
N LEU A 171 40.93 -24.96 -2.75
CA LEU A 171 41.69 -23.71 -2.72
C LEU A 171 40.89 -22.53 -3.33
N ASP A 172 40.04 -22.77 -4.35
CA ASP A 172 39.20 -21.78 -5.00
C ASP A 172 38.14 -21.24 -4.05
N GLY A 173 37.50 -22.07 -3.21
CA GLY A 173 36.53 -21.62 -2.20
C GLY A 173 37.19 -20.77 -1.11
N VAL A 174 38.44 -21.07 -0.76
CA VAL A 174 39.20 -20.25 0.18
C VAL A 174 39.51 -18.88 -0.43
N ILE A 175 39.96 -18.84 -1.70
CA ILE A 175 40.24 -17.59 -2.42
C ILE A 175 38.97 -16.72 -2.52
N ASP A 176 37.83 -17.30 -2.89
CA ASP A 176 36.56 -16.58 -2.99
C ASP A 176 36.12 -16.00 -1.64
N SER A 177 36.30 -16.74 -0.55
CA SER A 177 36.00 -16.30 0.82
C SER A 177 36.90 -15.14 1.25
N LEU A 178 38.19 -15.21 0.94
CA LEU A 178 39.15 -14.15 1.25
C LEU A 178 38.88 -12.85 0.45
N LEU A 179 38.53 -13.00 -0.83
CA LEU A 179 38.16 -11.87 -1.68
C LEU A 179 36.87 -11.20 -1.17
N PHE A 180 35.91 -11.98 -0.71
CA PHE A 180 34.70 -11.45 -0.08
C PHE A 180 35.02 -10.70 1.21
N ALA A 181 35.83 -11.26 2.09
CA ALA A 181 36.27 -10.60 3.32
C ALA A 181 37.00 -9.28 3.03
N GLN A 182 37.88 -9.25 2.00
CA GLN A 182 38.55 -8.03 1.55
C GLN A 182 37.57 -6.98 1.08
N HIS A 183 36.54 -7.35 0.31
CA HIS A 183 35.50 -6.44 -0.16
C HIS A 183 34.71 -5.83 1.02
N VAL A 184 34.33 -6.64 2.00
CA VAL A 184 33.63 -6.17 3.20
C VAL A 184 34.48 -5.17 3.99
N VAL A 185 35.75 -5.47 4.21
CA VAL A 185 36.70 -4.56 4.91
C VAL A 185 36.82 -3.23 4.16
N GLU A 186 36.92 -3.25 2.84
CA GLU A 186 36.99 -2.06 2.02
C GLU A 186 35.71 -1.21 2.06
N MET A 187 34.52 -1.85 2.08
CA MET A 187 33.25 -1.17 2.26
C MET A 187 33.18 -0.45 3.62
N PHE A 188 33.53 -1.14 4.71
CA PHE A 188 33.57 -0.51 6.04
C PHE A 188 34.59 0.63 6.11
N ARG A 189 35.75 0.47 5.47
CA ARG A 189 36.78 1.53 5.40
C ARG A 189 36.25 2.83 4.80
N ARG A 190 35.38 2.74 3.79
CA ARG A 190 34.79 3.91 3.11
C ARG A 190 33.74 4.64 3.97
N THR A 191 33.11 3.94 4.90
CA THR A 191 32.06 4.52 5.77
C THR A 191 32.62 5.18 7.03
N LEU A 192 33.86 4.87 7.42
CA LEU A 192 34.44 5.41 8.65
C LEU A 192 35.22 6.73 8.42
N PRO A 193 35.06 7.70 9.33
CA PRO A 193 35.87 8.92 9.32
C PRO A 193 37.35 8.59 9.60
N ASN A 194 38.25 9.50 9.20
CA ASN A 194 39.66 9.33 9.44
C ASN A 194 39.98 9.25 10.94
N GLY A 195 40.63 8.17 11.38
CA GLY A 195 40.94 7.89 12.77
C GLY A 195 41.60 6.54 12.98
N THR A 196 41.88 6.19 14.23
CA THR A 196 42.54 4.93 14.65
C THR A 196 41.86 3.68 14.07
N SER A 197 40.54 3.68 14.00
CA SER A 197 39.74 2.57 13.45
C SER A 197 39.98 2.38 11.95
N ARG A 198 40.15 3.46 11.19
CA ARG A 198 40.46 3.39 9.75
C ARG A 198 41.85 2.83 9.51
N HIS A 199 42.86 3.24 10.28
CA HIS A 199 44.20 2.67 10.21
C HIS A 199 44.24 1.18 10.55
N CYS A 200 43.37 0.71 11.46
CA CYS A 200 43.22 -0.70 11.75
C CYS A 200 42.71 -1.48 10.54
N LEU A 201 41.68 -0.93 9.86
CA LEU A 201 41.12 -1.53 8.64
C LEU A 201 42.09 -1.52 7.46
N ASP A 202 42.90 -0.45 7.32
CA ASP A 202 43.99 -0.41 6.31
C ASP A 202 45.00 -1.52 6.51
N ARG A 203 45.41 -1.79 7.75
CA ARG A 203 46.30 -2.89 8.07
C ARG A 203 45.69 -4.25 7.77
N LEU A 204 44.39 -4.44 8.11
CA LEU A 204 43.64 -5.67 7.81
C LEU A 204 43.48 -5.88 6.31
N SER A 205 43.14 -4.85 5.54
CA SER A 205 43.01 -4.89 4.08
C SER A 205 44.35 -5.31 3.44
N ASN A 206 45.48 -4.73 3.87
CA ASN A 206 46.82 -5.07 3.37
C ASN A 206 47.20 -6.51 3.70
N ARG A 207 46.84 -7.01 4.90
CA ARG A 207 47.08 -8.40 5.28
C ARG A 207 46.27 -9.39 4.44
N LEU A 208 44.97 -9.09 4.23
CA LEU A 208 44.11 -9.89 3.37
C LEU A 208 44.63 -9.96 1.94
N THR A 209 45.11 -8.82 1.39
CA THR A 209 45.72 -8.79 0.06
C THR A 209 46.91 -9.71 -0.05
N LYS A 210 47.82 -9.73 0.96
CA LYS A 210 48.95 -10.63 0.99
C LYS A 210 48.51 -12.09 1.02
N ILE A 211 47.56 -12.44 1.91
CA ILE A 211 47.04 -13.81 2.03
C ILE A 211 46.41 -14.29 0.71
N VAL A 212 45.61 -13.45 0.05
CA VAL A 212 45.02 -13.76 -1.27
C VAL A 212 46.11 -14.04 -2.30
N THR A 213 47.15 -13.22 -2.31
CA THR A 213 48.27 -13.38 -3.27
C THR A 213 49.05 -14.65 -3.03
N GLU A 214 49.32 -14.98 -1.77
CA GLU A 214 49.97 -16.21 -1.38
C GLU A 214 49.13 -17.45 -1.70
N THR A 215 47.85 -17.42 -1.39
CA THR A 215 46.94 -18.53 -1.70
C THR A 215 46.82 -18.77 -3.21
N ARG A 216 46.86 -17.69 -4.03
CA ARG A 216 46.89 -17.84 -5.50
C ARG A 216 48.14 -18.50 -6.03
N LYS A 217 49.29 -18.27 -5.40
CA LYS A 217 50.56 -18.96 -5.78
C LYS A 217 50.50 -20.45 -5.54
N LEU A 218 49.75 -20.91 -4.51
CA LEU A 218 49.57 -22.34 -4.24
C LEU A 218 48.69 -23.05 -5.30
N ARG A 219 48.00 -22.27 -6.14
CA ARG A 219 47.14 -22.79 -7.23
C ARG A 219 47.92 -23.13 -8.50
N THR A 220 49.08 -22.50 -8.75
CA THR A 220 49.92 -22.81 -9.91
C THR A 220 50.85 -23.93 -9.52
N PRO A 221 50.70 -25.20 -10.05
CA PRO A 221 51.73 -26.21 -9.94
C PRO A 221 52.97 -25.73 -10.73
N GLN A 222 54.14 -25.89 -10.12
CA GLN A 222 55.41 -25.73 -10.83
C GLN A 222 55.53 -26.75 -11.96
#